data_b8dd138a38f03f3a3d06783372d0b2e1
#
_entry.id   b8dd138a38f03f3a3d06783372d0b2e1
#
_cell.length_a   1.000
_cell.length_b   1.000
_cell.length_c   1.000
_cell.angle_alpha   90.00
_cell.angle_beta   90.00
_cell.angle_gamma   90.00
#
_symmetry.space_group_name_H-M   'P 1'
#
loop_
_entity.id
_entity.type
_entity.pdbx_description
1 polymer ?
#
loop_
_entity_poly.entity_id
_entity_poly.type
_entity_poly.pdbx_seq_one_letter_code
_entity_poly.pdbx_strand_id
1 'polypeptide(L)'
;GIRDQPRSSGLGDVYKRQVQYTYFLVNAALLIAAIKILGFRFCLKTIVGTLALTFEFDLFQKLLSDESGQLPMILGDQTFMACVLGACCEGVGLAIVFLSNGSTGGTDIIAAIVNKYRDISLGRALMFCDIAIVSSSYFVFHESQKVVFGFCVLIISMIMLDYYMNSARQSVQFLIFSNKYDEIAEAIGKQLDRGVTILNGEGWYSKEPRKVLVVLAKRREGIEIFRLIHRIDPKAFVSQSNVVGVYGEGFDKLKIK
;
A
#
# COMPACT_ATOMS: atom_id res chain seq x y z
N GLY A 1 36.89 -6.07 46.47
CA GLY A 1 35.95 -4.96 46.62
C GLY A 1 34.99 -4.95 45.44
N ILE A 2 33.81 -5.51 45.63
CA ILE A 2 32.69 -5.46 44.66
C ILE A 2 32.15 -4.04 44.81
N ARG A 3 32.30 -3.19 43.77
CA ARG A 3 31.67 -1.89 43.71
C ARG A 3 30.20 -2.10 43.38
N ASP A 4 29.33 -1.77 44.31
CA ASP A 4 27.90 -1.64 44.16
C ASP A 4 27.61 -0.64 43.02
N GLN A 5 27.02 -1.12 41.91
CA GLN A 5 26.38 -0.23 40.93
C GLN A 5 25.12 0.36 41.60
N PRO A 6 24.91 1.68 41.53
CA PRO A 6 23.71 2.26 42.10
C PRO A 6 22.48 1.79 41.36
N ARG A 7 21.52 1.26 42.07
CA ARG A 7 20.17 0.92 41.59
C ARG A 7 19.49 2.17 41.06
N SER A 8 19.58 2.39 39.74
CA SER A 8 18.78 3.39 39.00
C SER A 8 17.43 2.84 38.57
N SER A 9 16.85 1.90 39.33
CA SER A 9 15.69 1.12 38.85
C SER A 9 14.32 1.78 39.07
N GLY A 10 14.20 2.80 39.92
CA GLY A 10 12.88 3.37 40.23
C GLY A 10 12.38 4.41 39.21
N LEU A 11 13.24 5.34 38.81
CA LEU A 11 12.87 6.41 37.89
C LEU A 11 12.68 5.90 36.45
N GLY A 12 13.56 5.00 35.98
CA GLY A 12 13.47 4.40 34.67
C GLY A 12 12.19 3.57 34.45
N ASP A 13 11.75 2.85 35.47
CA ASP A 13 10.53 2.05 35.42
C ASP A 13 9.26 2.92 35.47
N VAL A 14 9.28 4.04 36.17
CA VAL A 14 8.18 5.02 36.17
C VAL A 14 8.05 5.68 34.79
N TYR A 15 9.18 6.11 34.17
CA TYR A 15 9.16 6.67 32.82
C TYR A 15 8.70 5.67 31.78
N LYS A 16 9.15 4.42 31.82
CA LYS A 16 8.69 3.36 30.92
C LYS A 16 7.18 3.12 31.04
N ARG A 17 6.65 3.09 32.25
CA ARG A 17 5.20 2.95 32.47
C ARG A 17 4.42 4.15 31.94
N GLN A 18 4.88 5.38 32.18
CA GLN A 18 4.22 6.58 31.65
C GLN A 18 4.18 6.59 30.13
N VAL A 19 5.27 6.24 29.47
CA VAL A 19 5.32 6.16 28.00
C VAL A 19 4.33 5.09 27.47
N GLN A 20 4.28 3.92 28.11
CA GLN A 20 3.34 2.86 27.74
C GLN A 20 1.89 3.28 27.89
N TYR A 21 1.52 3.95 28.98
CA TYR A 21 0.16 4.45 29.18
C TYR A 21 -0.20 5.54 28.18
N THR A 22 0.69 6.48 27.92
CA THR A 22 0.47 7.54 26.94
C THR A 22 0.29 6.96 25.53
N TYR A 23 1.15 6.02 25.14
CA TYR A 23 1.07 5.31 23.85
C TYR A 23 -0.27 4.57 23.70
N PHE A 24 -0.66 3.83 24.75
CA PHE A 24 -1.95 3.11 24.75
C PHE A 24 -3.13 4.06 24.64
N LEU A 25 -3.13 5.16 25.40
CA LEU A 25 -4.23 6.13 25.43
C LEU A 25 -4.37 6.85 24.08
N VAL A 26 -3.26 7.26 23.48
CA VAL A 26 -3.25 7.90 22.15
C VAL A 26 -3.77 6.92 21.07
N ASN A 27 -3.27 5.68 21.07
CA ASN A 27 -3.73 4.67 20.11
C ASN A 27 -5.21 4.31 20.31
N ALA A 28 -5.68 4.22 21.56
CA ALA A 28 -7.09 3.98 21.86
C ALA A 28 -7.98 5.14 21.35
N ALA A 29 -7.55 6.39 21.58
CA ALA A 29 -8.27 7.56 21.07
C ALA A 29 -8.31 7.59 19.54
N LEU A 30 -7.18 7.29 18.87
CA LEU A 30 -7.11 7.19 17.41
C LEU A 30 -8.02 6.07 16.87
N LEU A 31 -8.06 4.93 17.55
CA LEU A 31 -8.92 3.81 17.15
C LEU A 31 -10.40 4.13 17.30
N ILE A 32 -10.78 4.83 18.39
CA ILE A 32 -12.17 5.30 18.59
C ILE A 32 -12.57 6.29 17.49
N ALA A 33 -11.68 7.23 17.13
CA ALA A 33 -11.91 8.13 16.00
C ALA A 33 -12.03 7.37 14.68
N ALA A 34 -11.17 6.37 14.47
CA ALA A 34 -11.19 5.52 13.28
C ALA A 34 -12.50 4.72 13.15
N ILE A 35 -13.07 4.22 14.24
CA ILE A 35 -14.36 3.50 14.21
C ILE A 35 -15.45 4.38 13.61
N LYS A 36 -15.52 5.63 14.02
CA LYS A 36 -16.52 6.59 13.51
C LYS A 36 -16.28 7.01 12.06
N ILE A 37 -15.01 7.14 11.67
CA ILE A 37 -14.62 7.71 10.38
C ILE A 37 -14.41 6.63 9.32
N LEU A 38 -13.62 5.59 9.63
CA LEU A 38 -13.21 4.54 8.69
C LEU A 38 -14.08 3.29 8.78
N GLY A 39 -14.80 3.14 9.90
CA GLY A 39 -15.72 2.05 10.14
C GLY A 39 -15.12 0.88 10.92
N PHE A 40 -16.02 0.08 11.52
CA PHE A 40 -15.66 -1.03 12.40
C PHE A 40 -14.77 -2.10 11.73
N ARG A 41 -15.04 -2.41 10.46
CA ARG A 41 -14.25 -3.42 9.72
C ARG A 41 -12.78 -3.02 9.54
N PHE A 42 -12.51 -1.74 9.35
CA PHE A 42 -11.13 -1.22 9.28
C PHE A 42 -10.43 -1.41 10.64
N CYS A 43 -11.08 -1.03 11.72
CA CYS A 43 -10.52 -1.14 13.06
C CYS A 43 -10.25 -2.59 13.47
N LEU A 44 -11.17 -3.52 13.15
CA LEU A 44 -10.96 -4.93 13.41
C LEU A 44 -9.73 -5.48 12.69
N LYS A 45 -9.56 -5.13 11.40
CA LYS A 45 -8.38 -5.53 10.63
C LYS A 45 -7.10 -4.88 11.14
N THR A 46 -7.17 -3.64 11.61
CA THR A 46 -6.04 -2.94 12.25
C THR A 46 -5.62 -3.65 13.54
N ILE A 47 -6.56 -4.04 14.40
CA ILE A 47 -6.26 -4.81 15.61
C ILE A 47 -5.58 -6.14 15.26
N VAL A 48 -6.15 -6.88 14.30
CA VAL A 48 -5.56 -8.15 13.86
C VAL A 48 -4.17 -7.93 13.25
N GLY A 49 -4.00 -6.89 12.42
CA GLY A 49 -2.71 -6.55 11.83
C GLY A 49 -1.66 -6.19 12.87
N THR A 50 -2.03 -5.39 13.88
CA THR A 50 -1.11 -5.02 14.98
C THR A 50 -0.71 -6.23 15.81
N LEU A 51 -1.66 -7.12 16.13
CA LEU A 51 -1.37 -8.35 16.86
C LEU A 51 -0.47 -9.30 16.05
N ALA A 52 -0.75 -9.46 14.75
CA ALA A 52 0.06 -10.27 13.86
C ALA A 52 1.49 -9.72 13.76
N LEU A 53 1.65 -8.41 13.57
CA LEU A 53 2.95 -7.75 13.52
C LEU A 53 3.74 -7.97 14.82
N THR A 54 3.09 -7.81 15.97
CA THR A 54 3.73 -8.02 17.28
C THR A 54 4.20 -9.47 17.44
N PHE A 55 3.36 -10.43 17.02
CA PHE A 55 3.70 -11.84 17.07
C PHE A 55 4.85 -12.17 16.12
N GLU A 56 4.83 -11.65 14.89
CA GLU A 56 5.89 -11.85 13.91
C GLU A 56 7.23 -11.27 14.40
N PHE A 57 7.22 -10.07 14.98
CA PHE A 57 8.44 -9.51 15.57
C PHE A 57 9.04 -10.40 16.66
N ASP A 58 8.23 -10.86 17.61
CA ASP A 58 8.69 -11.77 18.67
C ASP A 58 9.21 -13.10 18.10
N LEU A 59 8.51 -13.66 17.12
CA LEU A 59 8.89 -14.90 16.44
C LEU A 59 10.21 -14.74 15.70
N PHE A 60 10.34 -13.72 14.84
CA PHE A 60 11.55 -13.51 14.05
C PHE A 60 12.74 -13.10 14.92
N GLN A 61 12.51 -12.31 15.97
CA GLN A 61 13.56 -12.00 16.92
C GLN A 61 14.11 -13.26 17.59
N LYS A 62 13.24 -14.18 18.03
CA LYS A 62 13.66 -15.45 18.65
C LYS A 62 14.32 -16.40 17.66
N LEU A 63 13.86 -16.40 16.40
CA LEU A 63 14.36 -17.32 15.38
C LEU A 63 15.71 -16.87 14.79
N LEU A 64 15.93 -15.57 14.66
CA LEU A 64 17.09 -15.00 13.98
C LEU A 64 18.16 -14.47 14.95
N SER A 65 17.87 -14.30 16.25
CA SER A 65 18.88 -13.83 17.20
C SER A 65 19.86 -14.95 17.54
N ASP A 66 21.12 -14.57 17.64
CA ASP A 66 22.20 -15.42 18.11
C ASP A 66 22.06 -15.69 19.63
N GLU A 67 22.91 -16.57 20.19
CA GLU A 67 22.99 -16.85 21.62
C GLU A 67 23.23 -15.60 22.49
N SER A 68 23.77 -14.52 21.90
CA SER A 68 23.94 -13.19 22.50
C SER A 68 22.71 -12.28 22.39
N GLY A 69 21.62 -12.73 21.75
CA GLY A 69 20.40 -11.96 21.51
C GLY A 69 20.54 -10.86 20.42
N GLN A 70 21.60 -10.90 19.63
CA GLN A 70 21.80 -9.96 18.51
C GLN A 70 21.27 -10.55 17.20
N LEU A 71 20.64 -9.67 16.39
CA LEU A 71 20.18 -10.05 15.06
C LEU A 71 21.36 -10.08 14.08
N PRO A 72 21.39 -11.05 13.13
CA PRO A 72 22.46 -11.17 12.16
C PRO A 72 22.50 -9.93 11.26
N MET A 73 23.68 -9.41 11.00
CA MET A 73 23.91 -8.32 10.06
C MET A 73 23.94 -8.88 8.63
N ILE A 74 22.78 -8.91 7.96
CA ILE A 74 22.64 -9.49 6.60
C ILE A 74 23.56 -8.79 5.59
N LEU A 75 23.79 -7.48 5.72
CA LEU A 75 24.64 -6.67 4.83
C LEU A 75 25.96 -6.25 5.48
N GLY A 76 26.41 -6.93 6.53
CA GLY A 76 27.62 -6.58 7.27
C GLY A 76 27.53 -5.14 7.81
N ASP A 77 28.64 -4.38 7.71
CA ASP A 77 28.72 -3.01 8.23
C ASP A 77 28.02 -1.94 7.37
N GLN A 78 27.34 -2.36 6.29
CA GLN A 78 26.69 -1.41 5.37
C GLN A 78 25.31 -0.96 5.87
N THR A 79 25.30 -0.23 6.96
CA THR A 79 24.06 0.25 7.62
C THR A 79 23.12 0.99 6.66
N PHE A 80 23.66 1.83 5.76
CA PHE A 80 22.85 2.56 4.79
C PHE A 80 22.10 1.62 3.84
N MET A 81 22.78 0.61 3.30
CA MET A 81 22.15 -0.37 2.41
C MET A 81 21.09 -1.19 3.12
N ALA A 82 21.33 -1.53 4.40
CA ALA A 82 20.32 -2.20 5.23
C ALA A 82 19.07 -1.33 5.43
N CYS A 83 19.26 -0.03 5.68
CA CYS A 83 18.15 0.93 5.76
C CYS A 83 17.35 1.02 4.46
N VAL A 84 18.03 1.09 3.30
CA VAL A 84 17.37 1.14 1.98
C VAL A 84 16.55 -0.12 1.72
N LEU A 85 17.13 -1.31 1.95
CA LEU A 85 16.43 -2.57 1.77
C LEU A 85 15.23 -2.67 2.72
N GLY A 86 15.42 -2.33 4.00
CA GLY A 86 14.35 -2.30 5.00
C GLY A 86 13.20 -1.37 4.59
N ALA A 87 13.52 -0.15 4.13
CA ALA A 87 12.54 0.82 3.66
C ALA A 87 11.73 0.32 2.44
N CYS A 88 12.37 -0.37 1.51
CA CYS A 88 11.67 -0.99 0.38
C CYS A 88 10.67 -2.06 0.85
N CYS A 89 11.10 -2.94 1.74
CA CYS A 89 10.25 -4.00 2.30
C CYS A 89 9.10 -3.41 3.12
N GLU A 90 9.39 -2.41 3.94
CA GLU A 90 8.40 -1.70 4.76
C GLU A 90 7.32 -1.06 3.89
N GLY A 91 7.70 -0.29 2.87
CA GLY A 91 6.76 0.39 1.99
C GLY A 91 5.82 -0.58 1.25
N VAL A 92 6.34 -1.71 0.77
CA VAL A 92 5.53 -2.78 0.16
C VAL A 92 4.61 -3.44 1.20
N GLY A 93 5.12 -3.75 2.38
CA GLY A 93 4.34 -4.34 3.47
C GLY A 93 3.17 -3.46 3.89
N LEU A 94 3.43 -2.17 4.13
CA LEU A 94 2.39 -1.18 4.43
C LEU A 94 1.34 -1.08 3.31
N ALA A 95 1.77 -1.10 2.05
CA ALA A 95 0.85 -1.06 0.91
C ALA A 95 -0.11 -2.27 0.91
N ILE A 96 0.37 -3.47 1.20
CA ILE A 96 -0.45 -4.69 1.28
C ILE A 96 -1.48 -4.57 2.41
N VAL A 97 -1.07 -4.08 3.57
CA VAL A 97 -1.96 -3.85 4.73
C VAL A 97 -3.06 -2.85 4.37
N PHE A 98 -2.71 -1.73 3.74
CA PHE A 98 -3.68 -0.71 3.34
C PHE A 98 -4.60 -1.16 2.20
N LEU A 99 -4.12 -1.95 1.24
CA LEU A 99 -4.97 -2.56 0.21
C LEU A 99 -5.99 -3.52 0.79
N SER A 100 -5.64 -4.14 1.92
CA SER A 100 -6.56 -5.00 2.68
C SER A 100 -7.56 -4.20 3.53
N ASN A 101 -7.58 -2.86 3.45
CA ASN A 101 -8.35 -1.96 4.31
C ASN A 101 -8.06 -2.17 5.80
N GLY A 102 -6.79 -2.28 6.15
CA GLY A 102 -6.26 -2.31 7.51
C GLY A 102 -5.21 -1.24 7.70
N SER A 103 -4.56 -1.25 8.86
CA SER A 103 -3.45 -0.37 9.24
C SER A 103 -2.59 -1.09 10.27
N THR A 104 -1.37 -0.65 10.47
CA THR A 104 -0.50 -1.15 11.55
C THR A 104 -0.69 -0.39 12.87
N GLY A 105 -1.57 0.62 12.88
CA GLY A 105 -1.82 1.48 14.04
C GLY A 105 -1.03 2.79 13.98
N GLY A 106 -1.09 3.61 15.05
CA GLY A 106 -0.32 4.85 15.14
C GLY A 106 -0.67 5.89 14.07
N THR A 107 0.38 6.49 13.46
CA THR A 107 0.26 7.52 12.42
C THR A 107 -0.46 7.04 11.17
N ASP A 108 -0.45 5.75 10.90
CA ASP A 108 -1.17 5.11 9.81
C ASP A 108 -2.67 5.41 9.84
N ILE A 109 -3.27 5.41 11.04
CA ILE A 109 -4.69 5.73 11.22
C ILE A 109 -4.96 7.17 10.83
N ILE A 110 -4.08 8.10 11.23
CA ILE A 110 -4.18 9.51 10.87
C ILE A 110 -4.10 9.67 9.35
N ALA A 111 -3.12 9.02 8.73
CA ALA A 111 -2.96 9.06 7.28
C ALA A 111 -4.17 8.50 6.53
N ALA A 112 -4.76 7.40 7.01
CA ALA A 112 -5.97 6.82 6.44
C ALA A 112 -7.18 7.75 6.58
N ILE A 113 -7.32 8.47 7.71
CA ILE A 113 -8.35 9.48 7.92
C ILE A 113 -8.15 10.64 6.95
N VAL A 114 -6.93 11.18 6.83
CA VAL A 114 -6.61 12.29 5.91
C VAL A 114 -6.87 11.88 4.47
N ASN A 115 -6.44 10.70 4.04
CA ASN A 115 -6.70 10.18 2.70
C ASN A 115 -8.19 10.03 2.39
N LYS A 116 -9.03 9.76 3.40
CA LYS A 116 -10.48 9.68 3.22
C LYS A 116 -11.12 11.02 2.90
N TYR A 117 -10.64 12.11 3.54
CA TYR A 117 -11.24 13.44 3.42
C TYR A 117 -10.53 14.35 2.41
N ARG A 118 -9.29 14.06 2.06
CA ARG A 118 -8.47 14.85 1.13
C ARG A 118 -7.98 13.98 -0.02
N ASP A 119 -7.82 14.57 -1.21
CA ASP A 119 -7.24 13.92 -2.37
C ASP A 119 -5.69 13.92 -2.29
N ILE A 120 -5.19 13.36 -1.19
CA ILE A 120 -3.75 13.22 -0.93
C ILE A 120 -3.46 11.72 -0.90
N SER A 121 -2.38 11.28 -1.57
CA SER A 121 -1.97 9.88 -1.50
C SER A 121 -1.66 9.48 -0.06
N LEU A 122 -1.83 8.19 0.22
CA LEU A 122 -1.60 7.67 1.57
C LEU A 122 -0.16 7.87 2.02
N GLY A 123 0.81 7.62 1.12
CA GLY A 123 2.23 7.85 1.39
C GLY A 123 2.54 9.31 1.69
N ARG A 124 1.94 10.27 0.98
CA ARG A 124 2.12 11.70 1.31
C ARG A 124 1.53 12.05 2.67
N ALA A 125 0.36 11.50 3.02
CA ALA A 125 -0.25 11.76 4.32
C ALA A 125 0.63 11.21 5.46
N LEU A 126 1.18 10.01 5.31
CA LEU A 126 2.15 9.42 6.23
C LEU A 126 3.43 10.27 6.32
N MET A 127 3.98 10.66 5.18
CA MET A 127 5.19 11.47 5.12
C MET A 127 5.07 12.74 5.95
N PHE A 128 3.92 13.44 5.92
CA PHE A 128 3.71 14.63 6.74
C PHE A 128 3.73 14.34 8.24
N CYS A 129 3.14 13.21 8.67
CA CYS A 129 3.18 12.80 10.08
C CYS A 129 4.60 12.44 10.52
N ASP A 130 5.30 11.68 9.69
CA ASP A 130 6.57 11.09 10.06
C ASP A 130 7.74 12.07 9.95
N ILE A 131 7.65 13.11 9.09
CA ILE A 131 8.63 14.22 9.07
C ILE A 131 8.77 14.85 10.46
N ALA A 132 7.66 15.10 11.15
CA ALA A 132 7.69 15.68 12.48
C ALA A 132 8.38 14.73 13.48
N ILE A 133 8.11 13.43 13.39
CA ILE A 133 8.69 12.40 14.26
C ILE A 133 10.19 12.28 14.00
N VAL A 134 10.60 12.11 12.73
CA VAL A 134 12.02 11.98 12.35
C VAL A 134 12.80 13.24 12.72
N SER A 135 12.23 14.44 12.50
CA SER A 135 12.88 15.69 12.89
C SER A 135 13.04 15.80 14.40
N SER A 136 12.04 15.37 15.18
CA SER A 136 12.12 15.39 16.64
C SER A 136 13.17 14.43 17.21
N SER A 137 13.53 13.38 16.46
CA SER A 137 14.55 12.41 16.88
C SER A 137 15.93 13.05 17.06
N TYR A 138 16.21 14.17 16.38
CA TYR A 138 17.46 14.92 16.55
C TYR A 138 17.64 15.42 17.99
N PHE A 139 16.57 15.86 18.64
CA PHE A 139 16.62 16.33 20.03
C PHE A 139 16.88 15.20 21.04
N VAL A 140 16.59 13.95 20.65
CA VAL A 140 16.78 12.78 21.51
C VAL A 140 18.16 12.17 21.31
N PHE A 141 18.58 12.00 20.06
CA PHE A 141 19.82 11.28 19.75
C PHE A 141 21.03 12.18 19.57
N HIS A 142 20.84 13.47 19.22
CA HIS A 142 21.90 14.43 18.94
C HIS A 142 22.88 13.97 17.83
N GLU A 143 22.48 13.01 17.00
CA GLU A 143 23.26 12.43 15.91
C GLU A 143 22.63 12.75 14.57
N SER A 144 23.21 13.66 13.81
CA SER A 144 22.71 14.07 12.50
C SER A 144 22.63 12.91 11.50
N GLN A 145 23.56 11.95 11.58
CA GLN A 145 23.60 10.80 10.67
C GLN A 145 22.35 9.93 10.82
N LYS A 146 21.88 9.67 12.03
CA LYS A 146 20.66 8.89 12.27
C LYS A 146 19.42 9.59 11.74
N VAL A 147 19.35 10.91 11.85
CA VAL A 147 18.26 11.72 11.30
C VAL A 147 18.23 11.65 9.78
N VAL A 148 19.41 11.79 9.13
CA VAL A 148 19.52 11.67 7.65
C VAL A 148 19.09 10.28 7.18
N PHE A 149 19.52 9.22 7.85
CA PHE A 149 19.07 7.86 7.51
C PHE A 149 17.57 7.69 7.72
N GLY A 150 17.02 8.26 8.80
CA GLY A 150 15.58 8.27 9.04
C GLY A 150 14.80 8.93 7.89
N PHE A 151 15.26 10.09 7.39
CA PHE A 151 14.65 10.73 6.22
C PHE A 151 14.79 9.88 4.94
N CYS A 152 15.93 9.24 4.72
CA CYS A 152 16.09 8.34 3.58
C CYS A 152 15.10 7.17 3.64
N VAL A 153 14.98 6.52 4.80
CA VAL A 153 14.00 5.44 5.03
C VAL A 153 12.58 5.92 4.76
N LEU A 154 12.20 7.07 5.34
CA LEU A 154 10.89 7.66 5.17
C LEU A 154 10.55 7.92 3.69
N ILE A 155 11.44 8.56 2.96
CA ILE A 155 11.22 8.88 1.54
C ILE A 155 11.08 7.60 0.71
N ILE A 156 11.98 6.63 0.90
CA ILE A 156 11.99 5.39 0.12
C ILE A 156 10.74 4.56 0.42
N SER A 157 10.39 4.36 1.70
CA SER A 157 9.22 3.56 2.07
C SER A 157 7.92 4.19 1.56
N MET A 158 7.77 5.53 1.60
CA MET A 158 6.57 6.21 1.09
C MET A 158 6.47 6.15 -0.44
N ILE A 159 7.58 6.27 -1.17
CA ILE A 159 7.60 6.08 -2.63
C ILE A 159 7.18 4.66 -2.99
N MET A 160 7.73 3.66 -2.30
CA MET A 160 7.40 2.26 -2.54
C MET A 160 5.94 1.94 -2.20
N LEU A 161 5.43 2.50 -1.10
CA LEU A 161 4.03 2.39 -0.71
C LEU A 161 3.11 2.95 -1.80
N ASP A 162 3.32 4.21 -2.21
CA ASP A 162 2.47 4.85 -3.21
C ASP A 162 2.58 4.16 -4.58
N TYR A 163 3.78 3.73 -4.97
CA TYR A 163 3.99 2.98 -6.22
C TYR A 163 3.20 1.66 -6.23
N TYR A 164 3.28 0.89 -5.14
CA TYR A 164 2.58 -0.39 -5.03
C TYR A 164 1.06 -0.21 -4.96
N MET A 165 0.60 0.76 -4.17
CA MET A 165 -0.83 1.11 -4.04
C MET A 165 -1.43 1.53 -5.39
N ASN A 166 -0.74 2.41 -6.11
CA ASN A 166 -1.18 2.88 -7.42
C ASN A 166 -1.19 1.73 -8.45
N SER A 167 -0.13 0.91 -8.46
CA SER A 167 -0.06 -0.25 -9.36
C SER A 167 -1.19 -1.24 -9.15
N ALA A 168 -1.56 -1.51 -7.89
CA ALA A 168 -2.63 -2.45 -7.55
C ALA A 168 -4.03 -1.92 -7.90
N ARG A 169 -4.21 -0.60 -7.97
CA ARG A 169 -5.49 0.06 -8.31
C ARG A 169 -5.64 0.43 -9.78
N GLN A 170 -4.60 0.22 -10.59
CA GLN A 170 -4.66 0.57 -12.00
C GLN A 170 -5.75 -0.20 -12.74
N SER A 171 -6.48 0.53 -13.58
CA SER A 171 -7.38 -0.01 -14.57
C SER A 171 -6.76 0.10 -15.96
N VAL A 172 -7.22 -0.72 -16.88
CA VAL A 172 -6.78 -0.73 -18.27
C VAL A 172 -7.98 -0.62 -19.18
N GLN A 173 -7.80 0.10 -20.27
CA GLN A 173 -8.76 0.19 -21.36
C GLN A 173 -8.22 -0.57 -22.54
N PHE A 174 -9.07 -1.40 -23.13
CA PHE A 174 -8.81 -2.10 -24.38
C PHE A 174 -9.64 -1.49 -25.50
N LEU A 175 -8.98 -1.22 -26.62
CA LEU A 175 -9.63 -0.98 -27.90
C LEU A 175 -9.34 -2.18 -28.77
N ILE A 176 -10.39 -2.93 -29.16
CA ILE A 176 -10.27 -4.19 -29.88
C ILE A 176 -10.90 -4.02 -31.24
N PHE A 177 -10.10 -4.26 -32.29
CA PHE A 177 -10.49 -4.20 -33.69
C PHE A 177 -10.50 -5.63 -34.24
N SER A 178 -11.68 -6.18 -34.49
CA SER A 178 -11.83 -7.55 -34.97
C SER A 178 -13.11 -7.67 -35.80
N ASN A 179 -13.07 -8.53 -36.78
CA ASN A 179 -14.27 -8.90 -37.53
C ASN A 179 -15.19 -9.84 -36.74
N LYS A 180 -14.64 -10.50 -35.69
CA LYS A 180 -15.36 -11.36 -34.74
C LYS A 180 -15.77 -10.63 -33.47
N TYR A 181 -16.11 -9.35 -33.59
CA TYR A 181 -16.39 -8.48 -32.46
C TYR A 181 -17.53 -9.00 -31.59
N ASP A 182 -18.60 -9.61 -32.16
CA ASP A 182 -19.73 -10.13 -31.40
C ASP A 182 -19.33 -11.32 -30.52
N GLU A 183 -18.55 -12.27 -31.05
CA GLU A 183 -18.06 -13.43 -30.31
C GLU A 183 -17.13 -13.00 -29.16
N ILE A 184 -16.26 -12.01 -29.41
CA ILE A 184 -15.35 -11.46 -28.41
C ILE A 184 -16.14 -10.73 -27.32
N ALA A 185 -17.13 -9.91 -27.68
CA ALA A 185 -17.95 -9.16 -26.74
C ALA A 185 -18.75 -10.12 -25.83
N GLU A 186 -19.37 -11.15 -26.41
CA GLU A 186 -20.11 -12.16 -25.68
C GLU A 186 -19.21 -12.94 -24.72
N ALA A 187 -18.02 -13.33 -25.16
CA ALA A 187 -17.07 -14.08 -24.36
C ALA A 187 -16.54 -13.24 -23.17
N ILE A 188 -16.21 -11.97 -23.40
CA ILE A 188 -15.77 -11.05 -22.32
C ILE A 188 -16.90 -10.85 -21.30
N GLY A 189 -18.13 -10.59 -21.75
CA GLY A 189 -19.27 -10.42 -20.87
C GLY A 189 -19.58 -11.65 -20.03
N LYS A 190 -19.57 -12.85 -20.65
CA LYS A 190 -19.94 -14.10 -19.93
C LYS A 190 -18.83 -14.66 -19.05
N GLN A 191 -17.56 -14.58 -19.47
CA GLN A 191 -16.47 -15.24 -18.76
C GLN A 191 -15.79 -14.32 -17.74
N LEU A 192 -15.75 -13.01 -18.00
CA LEU A 192 -15.03 -12.05 -17.18
C LEU A 192 -15.95 -11.07 -16.42
N ASP A 193 -17.27 -11.13 -16.70
CA ASP A 193 -18.26 -10.22 -16.09
C ASP A 193 -17.86 -8.75 -16.28
N ARG A 194 -17.46 -8.40 -17.50
CA ARG A 194 -17.04 -7.03 -17.86
C ARG A 194 -17.91 -6.46 -18.96
N GLY A 195 -18.30 -5.20 -18.76
CA GLY A 195 -19.05 -4.43 -19.74
C GLY A 195 -18.21 -4.22 -21.00
N VAL A 196 -18.84 -4.43 -22.16
CA VAL A 196 -18.25 -4.17 -23.47
C VAL A 196 -19.11 -3.14 -24.20
N THR A 197 -18.49 -2.07 -24.66
CA THR A 197 -19.15 -1.04 -25.46
C THR A 197 -18.69 -1.17 -26.90
N ILE A 198 -19.63 -1.20 -27.84
CA ILE A 198 -19.34 -1.26 -29.27
C ILE A 198 -19.41 0.16 -29.83
N LEU A 199 -18.29 0.63 -30.38
CA LEU A 199 -18.24 1.88 -31.14
C LEU A 199 -18.31 1.59 -32.63
N ASN A 200 -19.17 2.34 -33.33
CA ASN A 200 -19.22 2.29 -34.77
C ASN A 200 -18.22 3.28 -35.37
N GLY A 201 -17.34 2.80 -36.20
CA GLY A 201 -16.35 3.59 -36.92
C GLY A 201 -16.32 3.24 -38.39
N GLU A 202 -15.53 3.98 -39.16
CA GLU A 202 -15.26 3.75 -40.57
C GLU A 202 -13.77 3.74 -40.83
N GLY A 203 -13.27 2.79 -41.58
CA GLY A 203 -11.88 2.77 -42.00
C GLY A 203 -11.61 3.94 -42.97
N TRP A 204 -10.70 4.86 -42.59
CA TRP A 204 -10.42 6.02 -43.44
C TRP A 204 -10.02 5.66 -44.89
N TYR A 205 -9.18 4.62 -45.01
CA TYR A 205 -8.67 4.19 -46.31
C TYR A 205 -9.64 3.27 -47.04
N SER A 206 -10.18 2.26 -46.35
CA SER A 206 -11.06 1.24 -46.96
C SER A 206 -12.50 1.73 -47.16
N LYS A 207 -12.92 2.79 -46.45
CA LYS A 207 -14.32 3.28 -46.41
C LYS A 207 -15.34 2.23 -45.96
N GLU A 208 -14.85 1.18 -45.31
CA GLU A 208 -15.69 0.11 -44.78
C GLU A 208 -16.10 0.42 -43.31
N PRO A 209 -17.36 0.09 -42.95
CA PRO A 209 -17.80 0.21 -41.57
C PRO A 209 -17.04 -0.79 -40.72
N ARG A 210 -16.53 -0.32 -39.58
CA ARG A 210 -15.82 -1.14 -38.58
C ARG A 210 -16.40 -0.94 -37.20
N LYS A 211 -16.47 -2.02 -36.44
CA LYS A 211 -16.86 -1.99 -35.05
C LYS A 211 -15.62 -2.14 -34.17
N VAL A 212 -15.52 -1.28 -33.15
CA VAL A 212 -14.43 -1.27 -32.19
C VAL A 212 -15.01 -1.55 -30.81
N LEU A 213 -14.51 -2.57 -30.15
CA LEU A 213 -14.91 -2.86 -28.77
C LEU A 213 -14.07 -2.03 -27.82
N VAL A 214 -14.74 -1.39 -26.87
CA VAL A 214 -14.12 -0.70 -25.72
C VAL A 214 -14.42 -1.49 -24.47
N VAL A 215 -13.38 -1.94 -23.79
CA VAL A 215 -13.49 -2.70 -22.55
C VAL A 215 -12.64 -2.03 -21.48
N LEU A 216 -13.27 -1.76 -20.31
CA LEU A 216 -12.57 -1.31 -19.13
C LEU A 216 -12.44 -2.48 -18.15
N ALA A 217 -11.22 -2.74 -17.69
CA ALA A 217 -10.93 -3.85 -16.80
C ALA A 217 -9.88 -3.48 -15.75
N LYS A 218 -9.77 -4.27 -14.70
CA LYS A 218 -8.66 -4.13 -13.76
C LYS A 218 -7.38 -4.66 -14.42
N ARG A 219 -6.24 -4.05 -14.10
CA ARG A 219 -4.95 -4.44 -14.69
C ARG A 219 -4.66 -5.94 -14.60
N ARG A 220 -5.04 -6.58 -13.50
CA ARG A 220 -4.85 -8.02 -13.28
C ARG A 220 -5.63 -8.91 -14.25
N GLU A 221 -6.74 -8.39 -14.79
CA GLU A 221 -7.60 -9.11 -15.74
C GLU A 221 -7.12 -8.98 -17.19
N GLY A 222 -6.18 -8.06 -17.44
CA GLY A 222 -5.69 -7.75 -18.77
C GLY A 222 -5.13 -8.95 -19.51
N ILE A 223 -4.38 -9.82 -18.83
CA ILE A 223 -3.79 -11.02 -19.43
C ILE A 223 -4.89 -12.01 -19.88
N GLU A 224 -5.96 -12.15 -19.10
CA GLU A 224 -7.07 -13.04 -19.42
C GLU A 224 -7.85 -12.51 -20.63
N ILE A 225 -8.07 -11.19 -20.70
CA ILE A 225 -8.70 -10.54 -21.85
C ILE A 225 -7.88 -10.79 -23.12
N PHE A 226 -6.55 -10.60 -23.07
CA PHE A 226 -5.69 -10.88 -24.22
C PHE A 226 -5.76 -12.35 -24.67
N ARG A 227 -5.72 -13.29 -23.74
CA ARG A 227 -5.82 -14.72 -24.04
C ARG A 227 -7.17 -15.07 -24.68
N LEU A 228 -8.23 -14.46 -24.19
CA LEU A 228 -9.58 -14.66 -24.71
C LEU A 228 -9.69 -14.15 -26.15
N ILE A 229 -9.23 -12.92 -26.39
CA ILE A 229 -9.25 -12.32 -27.74
C ILE A 229 -8.43 -13.17 -28.71
N HIS A 230 -7.20 -13.52 -28.34
CA HIS A 230 -6.31 -14.31 -29.21
C HIS A 230 -6.84 -15.70 -29.54
N ARG A 231 -7.61 -16.30 -28.62
CA ARG A 231 -8.27 -17.60 -28.85
C ARG A 231 -9.38 -17.50 -29.88
N ILE A 232 -10.15 -16.40 -29.88
CA ILE A 232 -11.30 -16.20 -30.81
C ILE A 232 -10.82 -15.68 -32.15
N ASP A 233 -9.97 -14.66 -32.13
CA ASP A 233 -9.40 -14.04 -33.31
C ASP A 233 -7.91 -13.74 -33.15
N PRO A 234 -7.03 -14.64 -33.61
CA PRO A 234 -5.57 -14.40 -33.55
C PRO A 234 -5.09 -13.21 -34.40
N LYS A 235 -5.93 -12.69 -35.29
CA LYS A 235 -5.61 -11.53 -36.14
C LYS A 235 -6.20 -10.23 -35.62
N ALA A 236 -6.90 -10.25 -34.50
CA ALA A 236 -7.44 -9.06 -33.89
C ALA A 236 -6.33 -8.05 -33.56
N PHE A 237 -6.55 -6.79 -33.90
CA PHE A 237 -5.68 -5.70 -33.43
C PHE A 237 -6.20 -5.18 -32.11
N VAL A 238 -5.33 -5.17 -31.10
CA VAL A 238 -5.68 -4.79 -29.73
C VAL A 238 -4.74 -3.70 -29.26
N SER A 239 -5.31 -2.56 -28.87
CA SER A 239 -4.59 -1.49 -28.18
C SER A 239 -4.97 -1.49 -26.70
N GLN A 240 -3.98 -1.52 -25.81
CA GLN A 240 -4.17 -1.40 -24.38
C GLN A 240 -3.56 -0.09 -23.88
N SER A 241 -4.31 0.65 -23.08
CA SER A 241 -3.84 1.83 -22.37
C SER A 241 -4.14 1.74 -20.89
N ASN A 242 -3.25 2.31 -20.05
CA ASN A 242 -3.51 2.46 -18.64
C ASN A 242 -4.47 3.64 -18.42
N VAL A 243 -5.49 3.44 -17.60
CA VAL A 243 -6.46 4.48 -17.23
C VAL A 243 -6.28 4.83 -15.77
N VAL A 244 -6.07 6.12 -15.51
CA VAL A 244 -5.94 6.65 -14.16
C VAL A 244 -7.33 7.00 -13.64
N GLY A 245 -7.88 6.12 -12.80
CA GLY A 245 -9.19 6.31 -12.16
C GLY A 245 -10.37 5.93 -13.05
N VAL A 246 -10.90 4.75 -12.81
CA VAL A 246 -12.19 4.29 -13.31
C VAL A 246 -13.13 4.19 -12.12
N TYR A 247 -14.26 4.87 -12.19
CA TYR A 247 -15.23 4.93 -11.10
C TYR A 247 -16.60 4.42 -11.60
N GLY A 248 -17.32 3.73 -10.74
CA GLY A 248 -18.64 3.21 -11.04
C GLY A 248 -18.80 1.73 -10.70
N GLU A 249 -19.82 1.10 -11.28
CA GLU A 249 -20.10 -0.31 -11.04
C GLU A 249 -18.94 -1.21 -11.50
N GLY A 250 -18.49 -2.09 -10.60
CA GLY A 250 -17.34 -2.96 -10.84
C GLY A 250 -15.95 -2.31 -10.59
N PHE A 251 -15.90 -1.00 -10.31
CA PHE A 251 -14.68 -0.23 -10.04
C PHE A 251 -14.75 0.55 -8.72
N ASP A 252 -13.86 1.50 -8.52
CA ASP A 252 -13.81 2.31 -7.31
C ASP A 252 -15.04 3.24 -7.21
N LYS A 253 -15.52 3.47 -5.98
CA LYS A 253 -16.62 4.40 -5.76
C LYS A 253 -16.16 5.83 -5.93
N LEU A 254 -16.95 6.66 -6.62
CA LEU A 254 -16.75 8.10 -6.66
C LEU A 254 -16.78 8.69 -5.24
N LYS A 255 -15.71 9.35 -4.83
CA LYS A 255 -15.69 10.18 -3.63
C LYS A 255 -16.30 11.54 -3.99
N ILE A 256 -17.65 11.63 -3.96
CA ILE A 256 -18.32 12.92 -4.10
C ILE A 256 -18.17 13.65 -2.76
N LYS A 257 -17.61 14.85 -2.80
CA LYS A 257 -17.55 15.78 -1.65
C LYS A 257 -18.91 16.40 -1.40
#